data_ba4f3722f1e50910c525f7538b8fa29a
#
_entry.id   ba4f3722f1e50910c525f7538b8fa29a
#
_cell.length_a   1.000
_cell.length_b   1.000
_cell.length_c   1.000
_cell.angle_alpha   90.00
_cell.angle_beta   90.00
_cell.angle_gamma   90.00
#
_symmetry.space_group_name_H-M   'P 1'
#
loop_
_entity.id
_entity.type
_entity.pdbx_description
1 polymer ?
#
loop_
_entity_poly.entity_id
_entity_poly.type
_entity_poly.pdbx_seq_one_letter_code
_entity_poly.pdbx_strand_id
1 'polypeptide(L)'
;MIVTISGCASPSREGLPPGSPFAETNTVSTNLLPQGIAMGDVTSQSALLWLRTDGPMMVQIEWAPVAVWNRVSKMGTAVAPVARTSLFMTGQETDFTLTIPVEGLAPATRYRWYVFVGAKGRDGTLTEARSAARGEFTTLPDAKSHAPVTFAWSGDLGGQGHCRRGAAGYPIFDVMRAQQLNFFLFLGDTVYADGLCPSPPNEPGADFRAATLDEYRARHRDQRAAEALRWFLKTTPVYAIWDDHEVRNDFSGPFDDRMPIGRQALREYWPIRVAADDPDRLYRAVCAGTALEMFILDTRQYRSRNIDQDGPAKTMLGEKQLQWLLRGLTESSATWKVIVTTVPLSISKGGSASVPGNDGWAGGPGIPGFERERQVIVDHILGRRVKNVVFLAGDVHHVQANVYDPNGDGTPDFHEFVAGPLSAVSAKPTSASVGLRPTTLVNEGGYMNFGLIRVTESSFDVRVLDEDGATRFSHHLSAK
;
A
#
# COMPACT_ATOMS: atom_id res chain seq x y z
N MET A 1 30.70 43.21 15.45
CA MET A 1 29.54 42.76 16.23
C MET A 1 29.12 41.41 15.69
N ILE A 2 29.65 40.34 16.31
CA ILE A 2 29.47 38.94 15.85
C ILE A 2 28.27 38.41 16.59
N VAL A 3 27.22 38.05 15.84
CA VAL A 3 26.05 37.38 16.39
C VAL A 3 26.29 35.88 16.31
N THR A 4 26.51 35.27 17.46
CA THR A 4 26.57 33.81 17.62
C THR A 4 25.14 33.24 17.57
N ILE A 5 24.88 32.38 16.61
CA ILE A 5 23.64 31.58 16.55
C ILE A 5 23.81 30.38 17.49
N SER A 6 22.99 30.35 18.53
CA SER A 6 22.89 29.28 19.50
C SER A 6 22.31 28.03 18.82
N GLY A 7 23.05 26.91 18.85
CA GLY A 7 22.62 25.63 18.30
C GLY A 7 21.46 25.04 19.11
N CYS A 8 20.46 24.52 18.43
CA CYS A 8 19.43 23.68 19.01
C CYS A 8 20.05 22.38 19.54
N ALA A 9 20.03 22.22 20.86
CA ALA A 9 20.40 20.99 21.52
C ALA A 9 19.42 19.87 21.17
N SER A 10 19.95 18.75 20.70
CA SER A 10 19.22 17.50 20.55
C SER A 10 18.71 17.05 21.92
N PRO A 11 17.47 16.50 22.02
CA PRO A 11 16.98 15.97 23.30
C PRO A 11 17.86 14.79 23.74
N SER A 12 18.36 14.86 24.97
CA SER A 12 19.14 13.84 25.63
C SER A 12 18.43 12.48 25.65
N ARG A 13 19.15 11.43 25.28
CA ARG A 13 18.76 10.03 25.45
C ARG A 13 18.69 9.69 26.95
N GLU A 14 17.53 9.77 27.56
CA GLU A 14 17.32 9.11 28.86
C GLU A 14 17.06 7.62 28.62
N GLY A 15 18.00 6.79 29.03
CA GLY A 15 17.96 5.34 28.90
C GLY A 15 16.97 4.70 29.86
N LEU A 16 16.38 3.59 29.44
CA LEU A 16 15.66 2.65 30.32
C LEU A 16 16.61 2.06 31.36
N PRO A 17 16.14 1.71 32.58
CA PRO A 17 16.99 1.19 33.64
C PRO A 17 17.69 -0.11 33.22
N PRO A 18 18.95 -0.36 33.67
CA PRO A 18 19.68 -1.59 33.40
C PRO A 18 18.91 -2.81 33.92
N GLY A 19 18.69 -3.79 33.06
CA GLY A 19 17.96 -5.04 33.42
C GLY A 19 16.52 -5.11 32.94
N SER A 20 15.98 -4.07 32.31
CA SER A 20 14.70 -4.17 31.59
C SER A 20 14.92 -4.94 30.28
N PRO A 21 14.13 -5.99 29.98
CA PRO A 21 14.16 -6.66 28.65
C PRO A 21 13.84 -5.69 27.51
N PHE A 22 13.42 -4.46 27.82
CA PHE A 22 13.08 -3.38 26.92
C PHE A 22 14.22 -2.37 26.68
N ALA A 23 15.41 -2.58 27.30
CA ALA A 23 16.51 -1.60 27.26
C ALA A 23 17.33 -1.61 25.96
N GLU A 24 17.14 -2.60 25.08
CA GLU A 24 18.03 -2.76 23.93
C GLU A 24 17.30 -2.70 22.56
N THR A 25 17.91 -1.91 21.69
CA THR A 25 17.87 -1.82 20.22
C THR A 25 16.65 -1.18 19.58
N ASN A 26 16.91 -0.04 18.93
CA ASN A 26 16.07 0.57 17.88
C ASN A 26 16.10 -0.22 16.55
N THR A 27 16.75 -1.36 16.49
CA THR A 27 17.04 -2.11 15.28
C THR A 27 16.21 -3.38 15.20
N VAL A 28 15.66 -3.64 14.01
CA VAL A 28 15.21 -4.99 13.63
C VAL A 28 16.46 -5.87 13.55
N SER A 29 16.47 -7.01 14.24
CA SER A 29 17.53 -8.00 14.08
C SER A 29 17.41 -8.64 12.69
N THR A 30 18.25 -8.22 11.75
CA THR A 30 18.26 -8.78 10.39
C THR A 30 18.63 -10.27 10.36
N ASN A 31 19.32 -10.76 11.39
CA ASN A 31 19.59 -12.18 11.54
C ASN A 31 18.38 -13.01 11.96
N LEU A 32 17.37 -12.38 12.58
CA LEU A 32 16.14 -13.07 13.01
C LEU A 32 14.96 -12.76 12.07
N LEU A 33 14.94 -11.57 11.50
CA LEU A 33 13.88 -11.05 10.61
C LEU A 33 14.52 -10.43 9.36
N PRO A 34 15.02 -11.25 8.43
CA PRO A 34 15.84 -10.78 7.30
C PRO A 34 15.08 -9.82 6.36
N GLN A 35 13.76 -9.96 6.23
CA GLN A 35 12.91 -9.08 5.44
C GLN A 35 12.20 -7.99 6.26
N GLY A 36 12.59 -7.83 7.52
CA GLY A 36 12.04 -6.81 8.40
C GLY A 36 10.61 -7.09 8.87
N ILE A 37 9.88 -6.02 9.11
CA ILE A 37 8.48 -6.03 9.58
C ILE A 37 7.67 -5.06 8.72
N ALA A 38 6.39 -5.36 8.52
CA ALA A 38 5.43 -4.42 7.95
C ALA A 38 4.16 -4.37 8.80
N MET A 39 3.64 -3.15 9.01
CA MET A 39 2.29 -2.94 9.51
C MET A 39 1.36 -2.73 8.34
N GLY A 40 0.17 -3.29 8.37
CA GLY A 40 -0.82 -3.06 7.32
C GLY A 40 -2.25 -3.20 7.77
N ASP A 41 -3.15 -2.84 6.87
CA ASP A 41 -4.60 -2.87 7.04
C ASP A 41 -5.04 -2.36 8.43
N VAL A 42 -4.42 -1.25 8.88
CA VAL A 42 -4.70 -0.60 10.15
C VAL A 42 -6.10 -0.01 10.11
N THR A 43 -6.87 -0.24 11.15
CA THR A 43 -8.20 0.38 11.35
C THR A 43 -8.17 1.26 12.59
N SER A 44 -9.31 1.76 13.01
CA SER A 44 -9.43 2.43 14.31
C SER A 44 -9.27 1.49 15.51
N GLN A 45 -9.39 0.17 15.31
CA GLN A 45 -9.43 -0.81 16.41
C GLN A 45 -8.51 -2.02 16.22
N SER A 46 -7.82 -2.13 15.08
CA SER A 46 -6.96 -3.27 14.77
C SER A 46 -5.84 -2.91 13.80
N ALA A 47 -4.85 -3.77 13.71
CA ALA A 47 -3.77 -3.72 12.72
C ALA A 47 -3.34 -5.14 12.36
N LEU A 48 -2.63 -5.30 11.25
CA LEU A 48 -1.90 -6.52 10.92
C LEU A 48 -0.41 -6.25 11.05
N LEU A 49 0.32 -7.15 11.71
CA LEU A 49 1.77 -7.14 11.74
C LEU A 49 2.31 -8.32 10.96
N TRP A 50 3.04 -8.04 9.90
CA TRP A 50 3.70 -9.01 9.07
C TRP A 50 5.18 -9.13 9.44
N LEU A 51 5.70 -10.35 9.44
CA LEU A 51 7.14 -10.64 9.56
C LEU A 51 7.50 -11.93 8.82
N ARG A 52 8.81 -12.12 8.58
CA ARG A 52 9.41 -13.38 8.14
C ARG A 52 10.61 -13.69 9.01
N THR A 53 10.68 -14.93 9.52
CA THR A 53 11.85 -15.41 10.29
C THR A 53 12.84 -16.14 9.38
N ASP A 54 14.06 -16.36 9.88
CA ASP A 54 15.11 -17.10 9.15
C ASP A 54 15.02 -18.63 9.34
N GLY A 55 13.85 -19.14 9.72
CA GLY A 55 13.58 -20.54 9.96
C GLY A 55 12.40 -20.71 10.91
N PRO A 56 12.06 -21.96 11.30
CA PRO A 56 10.91 -22.19 12.18
C PRO A 56 11.16 -21.60 13.58
N MET A 57 10.35 -20.64 13.99
CA MET A 57 10.42 -19.94 15.27
C MET A 57 9.05 -19.72 15.87
N MET A 58 8.96 -19.76 17.20
CA MET A 58 7.82 -19.24 17.94
C MET A 58 7.89 -17.72 17.95
N VAL A 59 6.74 -17.08 17.73
CA VAL A 59 6.60 -15.62 17.66
C VAL A 59 5.51 -15.15 18.62
N GLN A 60 5.77 -14.09 19.37
CA GLN A 60 4.80 -13.37 20.17
C GLN A 60 4.96 -11.86 19.98
N ILE A 61 3.85 -11.14 19.92
CA ILE A 61 3.84 -9.69 19.86
C ILE A 61 3.26 -9.14 21.16
N GLU A 62 3.90 -8.12 21.69
CA GLU A 62 3.39 -7.33 22.82
C GLU A 62 3.18 -5.88 22.37
N TRP A 63 2.11 -5.24 22.86
CA TRP A 63 1.84 -3.83 22.56
C TRP A 63 1.13 -3.12 23.71
N ALA A 64 1.34 -1.80 23.77
CA ALA A 64 0.57 -0.89 24.62
C ALA A 64 0.60 0.53 24.03
N PRO A 65 -0.34 1.40 24.41
CA PRO A 65 -0.27 2.82 24.10
C PRO A 65 1.06 3.44 24.56
N VAL A 66 1.69 4.28 23.75
CA VAL A 66 2.96 4.94 24.08
C VAL A 66 2.86 5.72 25.38
N ALA A 67 1.72 6.35 25.65
CA ALA A 67 1.47 7.06 26.91
C ALA A 67 1.54 6.16 28.15
N VAL A 68 1.22 4.88 28.02
CA VAL A 68 1.32 3.87 29.08
C VAL A 68 2.78 3.49 29.31
N TRP A 69 3.53 3.19 28.24
CA TRP A 69 4.97 2.90 28.32
C TRP A 69 5.75 4.01 29.00
N ASN A 70 5.49 5.27 28.66
CA ASN A 70 6.18 6.42 29.22
C ASN A 70 5.87 6.64 30.71
N ARG A 71 4.72 6.22 31.20
CA ARG A 71 4.39 6.24 32.63
C ARG A 71 5.14 5.18 33.41
N VAL A 72 5.19 3.97 32.91
CA VAL A 72 5.90 2.84 33.55
C VAL A 72 7.39 3.13 33.71
N SER A 73 8.03 3.66 32.67
CA SER A 73 9.46 4.01 32.72
C SER A 73 9.80 5.09 33.73
N LYS A 74 8.84 5.98 34.07
CA LYS A 74 9.03 7.04 35.08
C LYS A 74 8.76 6.59 36.52
N MET A 75 7.90 5.59 36.72
CA MET A 75 7.43 5.17 38.05
C MET A 75 8.18 3.94 38.61
N GLY A 76 9.04 3.31 37.83
CA GLY A 76 9.99 2.27 38.28
C GLY A 76 9.40 0.94 38.79
N THR A 77 8.09 0.76 38.92
CA THR A 77 7.53 -0.41 39.63
C THR A 77 6.19 -0.95 39.15
N ALA A 78 5.48 -0.30 38.23
CA ALA A 78 4.20 -0.81 37.78
C ALA A 78 4.35 -1.54 36.43
N VAL A 79 4.07 -2.83 36.39
CA VAL A 79 3.84 -3.57 35.14
C VAL A 79 2.57 -2.98 34.52
N ALA A 80 2.73 -2.16 33.48
CA ALA A 80 1.58 -1.70 32.71
C ALA A 80 0.87 -2.93 32.11
N PRO A 81 -0.46 -2.91 31.96
CA PRO A 81 -1.15 -3.94 31.22
C PRO A 81 -0.68 -3.88 29.76
N VAL A 82 0.30 -4.69 29.42
CA VAL A 82 0.79 -4.92 28.07
C VAL A 82 -0.09 -6.01 27.48
N ALA A 83 -0.77 -5.70 26.40
CA ALA A 83 -1.49 -6.71 25.65
C ALA A 83 -0.49 -7.57 24.86
N ARG A 84 -0.82 -8.83 24.66
CA ARG A 84 0.01 -9.78 23.91
C ARG A 84 -0.83 -10.72 23.07
N THR A 85 -0.26 -11.18 21.97
CA THR A 85 -0.87 -12.25 21.16
C THR A 85 -0.73 -13.61 21.82
N SER A 86 -1.49 -14.60 21.34
CA SER A 86 -1.11 -16.00 21.46
C SER A 86 0.25 -16.24 20.80
N LEU A 87 0.79 -17.44 20.97
CA LEU A 87 2.03 -17.85 20.32
C LEU A 87 1.72 -18.35 18.91
N PHE A 88 2.49 -17.90 17.94
CA PHE A 88 2.44 -18.36 16.56
C PHE A 88 3.74 -19.08 16.22
N MET A 89 3.68 -19.99 15.24
CA MET A 89 4.84 -20.70 14.72
C MET A 89 5.01 -20.37 13.25
N THR A 90 6.21 -19.96 12.85
CA THR A 90 6.56 -19.83 11.43
C THR A 90 6.88 -21.21 10.84
N GLY A 91 6.48 -21.44 9.59
CA GLY A 91 6.65 -22.71 8.91
C GLY A 91 7.09 -22.57 7.46
N GLN A 92 7.66 -23.63 6.93
CA GLN A 92 8.17 -23.69 5.56
C GLN A 92 7.04 -23.56 4.52
N GLU A 93 5.83 -23.97 4.87
CA GLU A 93 4.64 -23.90 4.01
C GLU A 93 4.31 -22.47 3.56
N THR A 94 4.62 -21.47 4.40
CA THR A 94 4.46 -20.04 4.10
C THR A 94 5.80 -19.31 3.95
N ASP A 95 6.88 -20.00 3.63
CA ASP A 95 8.24 -19.43 3.57
C ASP A 95 8.62 -18.68 4.86
N PHE A 96 8.19 -19.21 6.02
CA PHE A 96 8.42 -18.64 7.35
C PHE A 96 7.81 -17.25 7.56
N THR A 97 6.85 -16.85 6.75
CA THR A 97 6.09 -15.61 6.95
C THR A 97 4.92 -15.81 7.92
N LEU A 98 4.55 -14.74 8.59
CA LEU A 98 3.33 -14.64 9.39
C LEU A 98 2.71 -13.25 9.21
N THR A 99 1.38 -13.22 9.12
CA THR A 99 0.57 -12.01 9.28
C THR A 99 -0.29 -12.17 10.53
N ILE A 100 0.02 -11.41 11.56
CA ILE A 100 -0.54 -11.56 12.90
C ILE A 100 -1.51 -10.42 13.18
N PRO A 101 -2.79 -10.69 13.52
CA PRO A 101 -3.73 -9.65 13.89
C PRO A 101 -3.41 -9.09 15.30
N VAL A 102 -3.44 -7.76 15.41
CA VAL A 102 -3.37 -6.99 16.64
C VAL A 102 -4.71 -6.29 16.81
N GLU A 103 -5.48 -6.68 17.81
CA GLU A 103 -6.88 -6.28 17.99
C GLU A 103 -7.12 -5.58 19.33
N GLY A 104 -8.33 -5.03 19.53
CA GLY A 104 -8.70 -4.36 20.76
C GLY A 104 -8.00 -3.01 20.96
N LEU A 105 -7.66 -2.34 19.86
CA LEU A 105 -7.00 -1.05 19.88
C LEU A 105 -8.00 0.10 20.06
N ALA A 106 -7.54 1.21 20.64
CA ALA A 106 -8.29 2.46 20.71
C ALA A 106 -8.05 3.31 19.44
N PRO A 107 -9.06 4.07 18.96
CA PRO A 107 -8.92 4.96 17.82
C PRO A 107 -7.89 6.07 18.03
N ALA A 108 -7.29 6.57 16.95
CA ALA A 108 -6.35 7.68 16.92
C ALA A 108 -5.26 7.61 18.01
N THR A 109 -4.83 6.39 18.34
CA THR A 109 -3.92 6.12 19.45
C THR A 109 -2.59 5.60 18.94
N ARG A 110 -1.49 6.20 19.42
CA ARG A 110 -0.14 5.75 19.11
C ARG A 110 0.25 4.60 20.01
N TYR A 111 0.54 3.44 19.41
CA TYR A 111 0.97 2.21 20.07
C TYR A 111 2.44 1.95 19.83
N ARG A 112 3.12 1.38 20.85
CA ARG A 112 4.43 0.76 20.74
C ARG A 112 4.25 -0.74 20.83
N TRP A 113 4.95 -1.45 19.95
CA TRP A 113 4.94 -2.91 19.89
C TRP A 113 6.36 -3.47 19.94
N TYR A 114 6.43 -4.71 20.42
CA TYR A 114 7.64 -5.54 20.45
C TYR A 114 7.33 -6.91 19.85
N VAL A 115 8.28 -7.46 19.08
CA VAL A 115 8.24 -8.82 18.58
C VAL A 115 9.29 -9.64 19.32
N PHE A 116 8.86 -10.72 19.91
CA PHE A 116 9.72 -11.73 20.53
C PHE A 116 9.69 -12.99 19.69
N VAL A 117 10.87 -13.59 19.49
CA VAL A 117 11.05 -14.88 18.81
C VAL A 117 11.87 -15.81 19.68
N GLY A 118 11.67 -17.12 19.53
CA GLY A 118 12.41 -18.11 20.29
C GLY A 118 12.05 -19.54 19.89
N ALA A 119 12.50 -20.50 20.68
CA ALA A 119 12.20 -21.90 20.46
C ALA A 119 10.85 -22.30 21.08
N LYS A 120 10.26 -23.39 20.57
CA LYS A 120 9.08 -24.02 21.16
C LYS A 120 9.49 -24.93 22.31
N GLY A 121 9.09 -24.57 23.53
CA GLY A 121 9.24 -25.43 24.71
C GLY A 121 8.41 -26.70 24.62
N ARG A 122 8.74 -27.70 25.46
CA ARG A 122 8.01 -29.01 25.50
C ARG A 122 6.53 -28.82 25.88
N ASP A 123 6.23 -27.82 26.67
CA ASP A 123 4.89 -27.42 27.13
C ASP A 123 4.18 -26.44 26.17
N GLY A 124 4.79 -26.16 25.01
CA GLY A 124 4.27 -25.21 24.01
C GLY A 124 4.56 -23.74 24.32
N THR A 125 5.31 -23.44 25.36
CA THR A 125 5.71 -22.07 25.71
C THR A 125 6.82 -21.54 24.80
N LEU A 126 7.02 -20.22 24.82
CA LEU A 126 8.15 -19.56 24.18
C LEU A 126 9.36 -19.67 25.11
N THR A 127 10.40 -20.36 24.67
CA THR A 127 11.67 -20.48 25.39
C THR A 127 12.78 -19.76 24.62
N GLU A 128 13.87 -19.40 25.32
CA GLU A 128 14.99 -18.64 24.74
C GLU A 128 14.53 -17.37 24.00
N ALA A 129 13.51 -16.71 24.58
CA ALA A 129 12.88 -15.53 23.98
C ALA A 129 13.89 -14.39 23.76
N ARG A 130 13.95 -13.89 22.54
CA ARG A 130 14.78 -12.74 22.13
C ARG A 130 13.90 -11.67 21.53
N SER A 131 14.15 -10.40 21.89
CA SER A 131 13.53 -9.27 21.22
C SER A 131 14.10 -9.15 19.80
N ALA A 132 13.26 -9.40 18.80
CA ALA A 132 13.66 -9.37 17.39
C ALA A 132 13.41 -8.00 16.75
N ALA A 133 12.38 -7.29 17.19
CA ALA A 133 12.06 -5.96 16.67
C ALA A 133 11.17 -5.17 17.62
N ARG A 134 11.17 -3.85 17.43
CA ARG A 134 10.20 -2.93 18.04
C ARG A 134 9.86 -1.80 17.07
N GLY A 135 8.70 -1.21 17.23
CA GLY A 135 8.27 -0.04 16.46
C GLY A 135 7.05 0.62 17.06
N GLU A 136 6.53 1.58 16.33
CA GLU A 136 5.33 2.31 16.70
C GLU A 136 4.45 2.48 15.47
N PHE A 137 3.15 2.59 15.70
CA PHE A 137 2.16 2.97 14.69
C PHE A 137 1.02 3.72 15.38
N THR A 138 0.21 4.40 14.58
CA THR A 138 -1.00 5.06 15.06
C THR A 138 -2.22 4.44 14.38
N THR A 139 -3.24 4.07 15.17
CA THR A 139 -4.53 3.62 14.64
C THR A 139 -5.24 4.75 13.92
N LEU A 140 -6.07 4.41 12.94
CA LEU A 140 -6.90 5.41 12.28
C LEU A 140 -7.90 6.06 13.26
N PRO A 141 -8.35 7.28 12.99
CA PRO A 141 -9.47 7.88 13.69
C PRO A 141 -10.75 7.09 13.44
N ASP A 142 -11.65 7.02 14.42
CA ASP A 142 -12.96 6.39 14.25
C ASP A 142 -13.92 7.27 13.42
N ALA A 143 -15.06 6.68 13.04
CA ALA A 143 -16.05 7.32 12.18
C ALA A 143 -16.72 8.60 12.75
N LYS A 144 -16.35 9.03 13.96
CA LYS A 144 -16.83 10.28 14.59
C LYS A 144 -15.74 11.34 14.71
N SER A 145 -14.52 10.98 14.37
CA SER A 145 -13.37 11.87 14.53
C SER A 145 -13.23 12.81 13.32
N HIS A 146 -12.96 14.07 13.59
CA HIS A 146 -12.68 15.12 12.59
C HIS A 146 -11.16 15.33 12.37
N ALA A 147 -10.32 14.43 12.87
CA ALA A 147 -8.88 14.57 12.75
C ALA A 147 -8.44 14.48 11.28
N PRO A 148 -7.50 15.33 10.84
CA PRO A 148 -6.97 15.24 9.48
C PRO A 148 -6.20 13.95 9.28
N VAL A 149 -6.20 13.45 8.04
CA VAL A 149 -5.47 12.26 7.64
C VAL A 149 -4.48 12.62 6.53
N THR A 150 -3.22 12.18 6.69
CA THR A 150 -2.17 12.37 5.69
C THR A 150 -1.70 11.01 5.20
N PHE A 151 -1.75 10.78 3.90
CA PHE A 151 -1.30 9.52 3.31
C PHE A 151 -0.63 9.73 1.97
N ALA A 152 0.15 8.74 1.55
CA ALA A 152 0.74 8.73 0.21
C ALA A 152 0.18 7.56 -0.61
N TRP A 153 0.30 7.66 -1.94
CA TRP A 153 0.00 6.56 -2.85
C TRP A 153 1.06 6.52 -3.96
N SER A 154 1.34 5.34 -4.45
CA SER A 154 2.13 5.07 -5.66
C SER A 154 2.14 3.56 -5.93
N GLY A 155 2.79 3.13 -7.00
CA GLY A 155 3.00 1.75 -7.39
C GLY A 155 4.35 1.55 -8.07
N ASP A 156 4.50 0.44 -8.79
CA ASP A 156 5.56 0.19 -9.77
C ASP A 156 6.96 0.17 -9.14
N LEU A 157 7.20 -0.80 -8.24
CA LEU A 157 8.45 -0.91 -7.48
C LEU A 157 9.36 -2.02 -8.00
N GLY A 158 10.56 -1.65 -8.42
CA GLY A 158 11.64 -2.60 -8.69
C GLY A 158 11.50 -3.36 -10.00
N GLY A 159 10.97 -2.72 -11.05
CA GLY A 159 10.72 -3.35 -12.33
C GLY A 159 11.62 -2.89 -13.48
N GLN A 160 11.56 -3.64 -14.58
CA GLN A 160 12.08 -3.26 -15.91
C GLN A 160 13.57 -2.84 -15.88
N GLY A 161 14.39 -3.56 -15.10
CA GLY A 161 15.81 -3.26 -14.94
C GLY A 161 16.14 -2.20 -13.86
N HIS A 162 15.15 -1.57 -13.24
CA HIS A 162 15.30 -0.64 -12.11
C HIS A 162 15.02 -1.35 -10.77
N CYS A 163 15.62 -2.51 -10.57
CA CYS A 163 15.50 -3.32 -9.36
C CYS A 163 16.38 -2.78 -8.24
N ARG A 164 16.46 -3.50 -7.13
CA ARG A 164 17.25 -3.12 -5.96
C ARG A 164 18.74 -2.89 -6.33
N ARG A 165 19.30 -1.76 -5.90
CA ARG A 165 20.71 -1.38 -6.11
C ARG A 165 21.33 -0.99 -4.78
N GLY A 166 22.39 -1.71 -4.41
CA GLY A 166 23.05 -1.53 -3.12
C GLY A 166 22.16 -1.88 -1.92
N ALA A 167 22.71 -1.75 -0.72
CA ALA A 167 22.02 -2.08 0.53
C ALA A 167 20.79 -1.20 0.80
N ALA A 168 20.87 0.10 0.46
CA ALA A 168 19.77 1.05 0.63
C ALA A 168 18.54 0.67 -0.24
N GLY A 169 18.77 0.21 -1.46
CA GLY A 169 17.75 -0.24 -2.39
C GLY A 169 17.01 0.89 -3.07
N TYR A 170 15.93 1.40 -2.48
CA TYR A 170 15.01 2.37 -3.08
C TYR A 170 14.95 3.67 -2.26
N PRO A 171 15.78 4.71 -2.60
CA PRO A 171 15.91 5.94 -1.78
C PRO A 171 14.61 6.73 -1.61
N ILE A 172 13.69 6.64 -2.56
CA ILE A 172 12.39 7.34 -2.51
C ILE A 172 11.63 7.09 -1.20
N PHE A 173 11.81 5.91 -0.56
CA PHE A 173 11.17 5.61 0.72
C PHE A 173 11.70 6.45 1.89
N ASP A 174 12.93 6.96 1.82
CA ASP A 174 13.45 7.89 2.82
C ASP A 174 12.76 9.25 2.71
N VAL A 175 12.49 9.71 1.48
CA VAL A 175 11.71 10.92 1.21
C VAL A 175 10.27 10.76 1.70
N MET A 176 9.64 9.62 1.40
CA MET A 176 8.28 9.31 1.86
C MET A 176 8.18 9.26 3.39
N ARG A 177 9.17 8.66 4.05
CA ARG A 177 9.23 8.56 5.52
C ARG A 177 9.29 9.93 6.21
N ALA A 178 9.94 10.91 5.59
CA ALA A 178 10.00 12.28 6.10
C ALA A 178 8.62 12.99 6.09
N GLN A 179 7.62 12.48 5.35
CA GLN A 179 6.29 13.10 5.24
C GLN A 179 5.35 12.80 6.43
N GLN A 180 5.74 11.96 7.38
CA GLN A 180 4.94 11.61 8.58
C GLN A 180 3.54 11.10 8.25
N LEU A 181 3.45 10.07 7.42
CA LEU A 181 2.21 9.50 6.91
C LEU A 181 1.42 8.74 7.99
N ASN A 182 0.11 8.82 7.96
CA ASN A 182 -0.77 7.91 8.66
C ASN A 182 -0.73 6.51 8.03
N PHE A 183 -0.65 6.45 6.68
CA PHE A 183 -0.50 5.21 5.92
C PHE A 183 -0.01 5.47 4.49
N PHE A 184 0.31 4.39 3.80
CA PHE A 184 0.67 4.36 2.38
C PHE A 184 -0.26 3.40 1.63
N LEU A 185 -0.80 3.85 0.48
CA LEU A 185 -1.51 3.02 -0.48
C LEU A 185 -0.53 2.53 -1.54
N PHE A 186 -0.27 1.22 -1.56
CA PHE A 186 0.57 0.60 -2.55
C PHE A 186 -0.31 0.00 -3.66
N LEU A 187 -0.37 0.69 -4.81
CA LEU A 187 -1.32 0.46 -5.88
C LEU A 187 -0.84 -0.56 -6.92
N GLY A 188 -0.32 -1.66 -6.46
CA GLY A 188 0.13 -2.74 -7.32
C GLY A 188 1.56 -2.59 -7.80
N ASP A 189 1.99 -3.57 -8.57
CA ASP A 189 3.38 -3.74 -8.97
C ASP A 189 4.33 -3.62 -7.79
N THR A 190 3.89 -4.25 -6.68
CA THR A 190 4.69 -4.35 -5.47
C THR A 190 5.95 -5.18 -5.69
N VAL A 191 5.96 -5.94 -6.78
CA VAL A 191 7.09 -6.71 -7.30
C VAL A 191 6.86 -7.00 -8.78
N TYR A 192 7.92 -6.95 -9.59
CA TYR A 192 7.90 -7.38 -10.98
C TYR A 192 8.36 -8.84 -11.07
N ALA A 193 7.48 -9.80 -10.79
CA ALA A 193 7.82 -11.21 -10.74
C ALA A 193 8.24 -11.78 -12.11
N ASP A 194 7.71 -11.21 -13.18
CA ASP A 194 7.99 -11.58 -14.57
C ASP A 194 9.12 -10.75 -15.22
N GLY A 195 9.69 -9.77 -14.53
CA GLY A 195 10.77 -8.92 -15.00
C GLY A 195 12.15 -9.50 -14.75
N LEU A 196 13.15 -9.15 -15.56
CA LEU A 196 14.56 -9.43 -15.32
C LEU A 196 15.19 -8.28 -14.52
N CYS A 197 16.15 -8.63 -13.69
CA CYS A 197 16.96 -7.69 -12.89
C CYS A 197 18.44 -7.94 -13.13
N PRO A 198 18.99 -7.61 -14.32
CA PRO A 198 20.37 -7.88 -14.67
C PRO A 198 21.36 -7.27 -13.65
N SER A 199 22.32 -8.05 -13.24
CA SER A 199 23.39 -7.62 -12.33
C SER A 199 24.74 -7.63 -13.08
N PRO A 200 25.56 -6.52 -12.99
CA PRO A 200 25.20 -5.21 -12.47
C PRO A 200 24.25 -4.42 -13.40
N PRO A 201 23.62 -3.30 -13.01
CA PRO A 201 23.85 -2.54 -11.77
C PRO A 201 22.97 -2.98 -10.59
N ASN A 202 22.00 -3.89 -10.81
CA ASN A 202 21.14 -4.37 -9.74
C ASN A 202 21.89 -5.38 -8.85
N GLU A 203 21.40 -5.56 -7.62
CA GLU A 203 21.92 -6.60 -6.74
C GLU A 203 21.66 -8.00 -7.34
N PRO A 204 22.60 -8.96 -7.14
CA PRO A 204 22.43 -10.31 -7.64
C PRO A 204 21.32 -11.05 -6.91
N GLY A 205 20.76 -12.08 -7.57
CA GLY A 205 19.78 -12.99 -6.97
C GLY A 205 18.34 -12.82 -7.42
N ALA A 206 18.06 -11.82 -8.27
CA ALA A 206 16.72 -11.57 -8.81
C ALA A 206 16.66 -11.49 -10.35
N ASP A 207 17.70 -11.91 -11.06
CA ASP A 207 17.74 -11.89 -12.55
C ASP A 207 17.11 -13.14 -13.14
N PHE A 208 15.82 -13.32 -12.88
CA PHE A 208 15.00 -14.41 -13.43
C PHE A 208 13.53 -13.97 -13.53
N ARG A 209 12.76 -14.66 -14.37
CA ARG A 209 11.30 -14.55 -14.40
C ARG A 209 10.70 -15.67 -13.57
N ALA A 210 9.87 -15.32 -12.58
CA ALA A 210 9.25 -16.29 -11.70
C ALA A 210 8.22 -17.16 -12.45
N ALA A 211 8.27 -18.46 -12.22
CA ALA A 211 7.36 -19.46 -12.75
C ALA A 211 6.81 -20.40 -11.67
N THR A 212 7.53 -20.56 -10.57
CA THR A 212 7.15 -21.38 -9.43
C THR A 212 6.89 -20.51 -8.20
N LEU A 213 6.14 -21.02 -7.22
CA LEU A 213 5.87 -20.30 -5.97
C LEU A 213 7.15 -19.85 -5.26
N ASP A 214 8.20 -20.71 -5.23
CA ASP A 214 9.46 -20.38 -4.58
C ASP A 214 10.21 -19.25 -5.30
N GLU A 215 10.09 -19.15 -6.60
CA GLU A 215 10.63 -18.03 -7.38
C GLU A 215 9.86 -16.74 -7.15
N TYR A 216 8.51 -16.77 -7.08
CA TYR A 216 7.71 -15.61 -6.67
C TYR A 216 8.09 -15.13 -5.27
N ARG A 217 8.23 -16.06 -4.31
CA ARG A 217 8.72 -15.77 -2.95
C ARG A 217 10.13 -15.16 -2.96
N ALA A 218 11.01 -15.67 -3.82
CA ALA A 218 12.37 -15.15 -3.97
C ALA A 218 12.39 -13.69 -4.45
N ARG A 219 11.52 -13.32 -5.39
CA ARG A 219 11.35 -11.93 -5.85
C ARG A 219 10.92 -11.00 -4.70
N HIS A 220 9.94 -11.41 -3.91
CA HIS A 220 9.53 -10.65 -2.73
C HIS A 220 10.64 -10.56 -1.67
N ARG A 221 11.41 -11.64 -1.43
CA ARG A 221 12.55 -11.62 -0.50
C ARG A 221 13.63 -10.64 -0.93
N ASP A 222 13.98 -10.64 -2.21
CA ASP A 222 14.98 -9.68 -2.74
C ASP A 222 14.52 -8.24 -2.56
N GLN A 223 13.29 -7.94 -2.93
CA GLN A 223 12.73 -6.59 -2.80
C GLN A 223 12.73 -6.10 -1.35
N ARG A 224 12.27 -6.97 -0.42
CA ARG A 224 12.27 -6.73 1.02
C ARG A 224 13.66 -6.68 1.65
N ALA A 225 14.71 -7.04 0.93
CA ALA A 225 16.10 -6.86 1.39
C ALA A 225 16.55 -5.38 1.32
N ALA A 226 15.85 -4.52 0.59
CA ALA A 226 16.11 -3.08 0.55
C ALA A 226 15.92 -2.43 1.92
N GLU A 227 16.96 -1.75 2.43
CA GLU A 227 16.94 -1.17 3.78
C GLU A 227 15.92 -0.04 3.90
N ALA A 228 15.88 0.88 2.93
CA ALA A 228 14.92 1.99 2.92
C ALA A 228 13.46 1.52 2.96
N LEU A 229 13.13 0.48 2.17
CA LEU A 229 11.79 -0.14 2.18
C LEU A 229 11.46 -0.78 3.53
N ARG A 230 12.41 -1.54 4.13
CA ARG A 230 12.20 -2.16 5.46
C ARG A 230 11.94 -1.10 6.54
N TRP A 231 12.70 -0.01 6.53
CA TRP A 231 12.51 1.09 7.47
C TRP A 231 11.17 1.80 7.27
N PHE A 232 10.78 2.04 6.01
CA PHE A 232 9.50 2.64 5.69
C PHE A 232 8.33 1.78 6.19
N LEU A 233 8.29 0.50 5.84
CA LEU A 233 7.20 -0.42 6.21
C LEU A 233 7.12 -0.72 7.71
N LYS A 234 8.22 -0.57 8.44
CA LYS A 234 8.24 -0.69 9.90
C LYS A 234 7.54 0.49 10.60
N THR A 235 7.58 1.68 10.00
CA THR A 235 7.11 2.92 10.61
C THR A 235 5.84 3.48 10.00
N THR A 236 5.47 2.99 8.81
CA THR A 236 4.32 3.47 8.05
C THR A 236 3.41 2.30 7.71
N PRO A 237 2.16 2.28 8.20
CA PRO A 237 1.18 1.28 7.81
C PRO A 237 0.92 1.29 6.30
N VAL A 238 0.75 0.10 5.70
CA VAL A 238 0.52 -0.05 4.27
C VAL A 238 -0.83 -0.72 3.99
N TYR A 239 -1.52 -0.23 2.96
CA TYR A 239 -2.61 -0.93 2.30
C TYR A 239 -2.14 -1.31 0.92
N ALA A 240 -1.79 -2.59 0.73
CA ALA A 240 -1.33 -3.10 -0.54
C ALA A 240 -2.48 -3.74 -1.32
N ILE A 241 -2.45 -3.57 -2.62
CA ILE A 241 -3.22 -4.32 -3.60
C ILE A 241 -2.26 -4.74 -4.71
N TRP A 242 -2.59 -5.72 -5.50
CA TRP A 242 -1.80 -6.08 -6.66
C TRP A 242 -2.23 -5.32 -7.92
N ASP A 243 -1.33 -5.30 -8.90
CA ASP A 243 -1.66 -5.05 -10.28
C ASP A 243 -1.26 -6.26 -11.15
N ASP A 244 -0.59 -6.11 -12.27
CA ASP A 244 -0.31 -7.25 -13.14
C ASP A 244 1.02 -7.95 -12.85
N HIS A 245 2.06 -7.23 -12.50
CA HIS A 245 3.41 -7.81 -12.36
C HIS A 245 3.63 -8.69 -11.12
N GLU A 246 2.68 -8.72 -10.18
CA GLU A 246 2.64 -9.76 -9.15
C GLU A 246 2.34 -11.14 -9.74
N VAL A 247 1.86 -11.21 -10.97
CA VAL A 247 1.61 -12.44 -11.73
C VAL A 247 2.43 -12.42 -13.00
N ARG A 248 2.07 -11.59 -13.96
CA ARG A 248 2.81 -11.21 -15.17
C ARG A 248 2.11 -10.05 -15.89
N ASN A 249 2.89 -9.32 -16.69
CA ASN A 249 2.42 -8.18 -17.47
C ASN A 249 1.08 -8.43 -18.17
N ASP A 250 0.11 -7.55 -17.92
CA ASP A 250 -1.25 -7.52 -18.48
C ASP A 250 -2.11 -8.77 -18.17
N PHE A 251 -1.84 -9.56 -17.10
CA PHE A 251 -2.62 -10.78 -16.86
C PHE A 251 -4.12 -10.52 -16.73
N SER A 252 -4.92 -11.46 -17.24
CA SER A 252 -6.38 -11.33 -17.35
C SER A 252 -7.11 -12.25 -16.39
N GLY A 253 -7.05 -11.99 -15.11
CA GLY A 253 -7.85 -12.69 -14.10
C GLY A 253 -7.70 -14.21 -14.12
N PRO A 254 -8.79 -14.95 -13.99
CA PRO A 254 -8.76 -16.41 -13.83
C PRO A 254 -8.32 -17.16 -15.09
N PHE A 255 -8.08 -16.45 -16.19
CA PHE A 255 -7.57 -17.05 -17.43
C PHE A 255 -6.05 -17.20 -17.45
N ASP A 256 -5.37 -16.69 -16.40
CA ASP A 256 -3.94 -16.86 -16.20
C ASP A 256 -3.67 -17.98 -15.18
N ASP A 257 -2.94 -19.00 -15.61
CA ASP A 257 -2.60 -20.18 -14.80
C ASP A 257 -1.64 -19.87 -13.64
N ARG A 258 -0.95 -18.72 -13.68
CA ARG A 258 -0.05 -18.25 -12.63
C ARG A 258 -0.75 -17.40 -11.56
N MET A 259 -1.98 -16.94 -11.82
CA MET A 259 -2.70 -16.09 -10.87
C MET A 259 -2.79 -16.69 -9.46
N PRO A 260 -3.10 -17.97 -9.24
CA PRO A 260 -3.13 -18.55 -7.89
C PRO A 260 -1.79 -18.47 -7.17
N ILE A 261 -0.68 -18.67 -7.90
CA ILE A 261 0.68 -18.63 -7.35
C ILE A 261 1.05 -17.19 -6.97
N GLY A 262 0.84 -16.23 -7.87
CA GLY A 262 1.11 -14.80 -7.61
C GLY A 262 0.28 -14.28 -6.45
N ARG A 263 -1.02 -14.62 -6.37
CA ARG A 263 -1.89 -14.26 -5.26
C ARG A 263 -1.43 -14.87 -3.93
N GLN A 264 -1.00 -16.13 -3.92
CA GLN A 264 -0.44 -16.76 -2.73
C GLN A 264 0.81 -16.02 -2.25
N ALA A 265 1.76 -15.75 -3.14
CA ALA A 265 2.97 -15.02 -2.79
C ALA A 265 2.67 -13.60 -2.28
N LEU A 266 1.74 -12.88 -2.91
CA LEU A 266 1.28 -11.58 -2.43
C LEU A 266 0.78 -11.65 -0.98
N ARG A 267 -0.11 -12.62 -0.68
CA ARG A 267 -0.67 -12.79 0.66
C ARG A 267 0.35 -13.21 1.70
N GLU A 268 1.34 -13.97 1.30
CA GLU A 268 2.44 -14.37 2.19
C GLU A 268 3.36 -13.19 2.51
N TYR A 269 3.49 -12.22 1.60
CA TYR A 269 4.47 -11.13 1.73
C TYR A 269 3.89 -9.75 2.07
N TRP A 270 2.56 -9.59 2.05
CA TRP A 270 1.90 -8.34 2.40
C TRP A 270 0.85 -8.53 3.49
N PRO A 271 0.77 -7.60 4.46
CA PRO A 271 -0.22 -7.65 5.53
C PRO A 271 -1.61 -7.23 5.01
N ILE A 272 -2.23 -8.09 4.23
CA ILE A 272 -3.57 -7.92 3.68
C ILE A 272 -4.57 -8.72 4.51
N ARG A 273 -5.65 -8.08 4.96
CA ARG A 273 -6.69 -8.72 5.77
C ARG A 273 -7.44 -9.76 4.95
N VAL A 274 -7.56 -10.95 5.54
CA VAL A 274 -8.37 -12.02 4.98
C VAL A 274 -9.83 -11.76 5.33
N ALA A 275 -10.70 -11.72 4.32
CA ALA A 275 -12.13 -11.64 4.53
C ALA A 275 -12.68 -13.00 4.97
N ALA A 276 -13.54 -13.01 5.99
CA ALA A 276 -14.05 -14.27 6.58
C ALA A 276 -15.00 -15.03 5.63
N ASP A 277 -15.72 -14.32 4.77
CA ASP A 277 -16.69 -14.84 3.81
C ASP A 277 -16.06 -15.24 2.47
N ASP A 278 -14.86 -14.73 2.15
CA ASP A 278 -14.14 -15.01 0.91
C ASP A 278 -12.63 -14.81 1.14
N PRO A 279 -11.89 -15.88 1.45
CA PRO A 279 -10.46 -15.80 1.72
C PRO A 279 -9.61 -15.27 0.56
N ASP A 280 -10.11 -15.35 -0.65
CA ASP A 280 -9.40 -14.89 -1.85
C ASP A 280 -9.67 -13.42 -2.19
N ARG A 281 -10.66 -12.79 -1.57
CA ARG A 281 -11.02 -11.39 -1.79
C ARG A 281 -9.93 -10.44 -1.32
N LEU A 282 -9.45 -9.59 -2.24
CA LEU A 282 -8.46 -8.55 -1.94
C LEU A 282 -9.08 -7.15 -1.84
N TYR A 283 -10.20 -6.90 -2.56
CA TYR A 283 -10.88 -5.60 -2.49
C TYR A 283 -11.53 -5.36 -1.13
N ARG A 284 -11.44 -4.14 -0.65
CA ARG A 284 -11.91 -3.75 0.69
C ARG A 284 -12.13 -2.25 0.85
N ALA A 285 -12.93 -1.86 1.84
CA ALA A 285 -13.09 -0.46 2.23
C ALA A 285 -12.37 -0.16 3.55
N VAL A 286 -11.94 1.08 3.68
CA VAL A 286 -11.26 1.60 4.87
C VAL A 286 -11.79 3.00 5.18
N CYS A 287 -12.32 3.18 6.41
CA CYS A 287 -12.77 4.48 6.90
C CYS A 287 -11.70 5.11 7.79
N ALA A 288 -11.48 6.41 7.64
CA ALA A 288 -10.58 7.20 8.47
C ALA A 288 -11.24 8.53 8.86
N GLY A 289 -11.86 8.54 10.03
CA GLY A 289 -12.65 9.66 10.52
C GLY A 289 -13.95 9.89 9.73
N THR A 290 -14.54 11.08 9.92
CA THR A 290 -15.68 11.58 9.13
C THR A 290 -15.27 12.02 7.73
N ALA A 291 -13.97 12.26 7.53
CA ALA A 291 -13.47 12.88 6.31
C ALA A 291 -13.29 11.91 5.15
N LEU A 292 -12.89 10.64 5.39
CA LEU A 292 -12.36 9.77 4.35
C LEU A 292 -12.92 8.37 4.42
N GLU A 293 -13.45 7.87 3.30
CA GLU A 293 -13.66 6.45 3.03
C GLU A 293 -13.01 6.07 1.71
N MET A 294 -12.20 5.01 1.75
CA MET A 294 -11.46 4.50 0.60
C MET A 294 -12.03 3.14 0.18
N PHE A 295 -12.25 2.97 -1.11
CA PHE A 295 -12.66 1.74 -1.77
C PHE A 295 -11.48 1.21 -2.57
N ILE A 296 -10.73 0.26 -2.02
CA ILE A 296 -9.56 -0.35 -2.66
C ILE A 296 -10.06 -1.47 -3.57
N LEU A 297 -9.94 -1.28 -4.87
CA LEU A 297 -10.41 -2.20 -5.88
C LEU A 297 -9.36 -3.26 -6.21
N ASP A 298 -9.82 -4.46 -6.53
CA ASP A 298 -9.06 -5.50 -7.19
C ASP A 298 -9.45 -5.49 -8.68
N THR A 299 -8.63 -4.87 -9.50
CA THR A 299 -8.87 -4.72 -10.94
C THR A 299 -8.39 -5.92 -11.75
N ARG A 300 -7.85 -6.96 -11.09
CA ARG A 300 -7.17 -8.07 -11.77
C ARG A 300 -7.88 -9.41 -11.63
N GLN A 301 -8.25 -9.83 -10.42
CA GLN A 301 -8.67 -11.20 -10.13
C GLN A 301 -9.95 -11.63 -10.85
N TYR A 302 -10.87 -10.70 -11.08
CA TYR A 302 -12.24 -10.99 -11.54
C TYR A 302 -12.49 -10.57 -12.98
N ARG A 303 -11.46 -9.99 -13.65
CA ARG A 303 -11.64 -9.40 -14.99
C ARG A 303 -11.82 -10.44 -16.07
N SER A 304 -12.56 -10.06 -17.10
CA SER A 304 -12.63 -10.73 -18.40
C SER A 304 -11.27 -10.65 -19.12
N ARG A 305 -11.10 -11.40 -20.21
CA ARG A 305 -9.88 -11.26 -21.01
C ARG A 305 -9.76 -9.85 -21.59
N ASN A 306 -8.57 -9.31 -21.60
CA ASN A 306 -8.30 -7.97 -22.13
C ASN A 306 -8.77 -7.81 -23.58
N ILE A 307 -8.66 -8.88 -24.40
CA ILE A 307 -9.05 -8.91 -25.81
C ILE A 307 -10.55 -9.02 -26.05
N ASP A 308 -11.35 -9.41 -25.05
CA ASP A 308 -12.80 -9.57 -25.25
C ASP A 308 -13.42 -8.24 -25.67
N GLN A 309 -14.46 -8.31 -26.53
CA GLN A 309 -15.19 -7.12 -26.94
C GLN A 309 -15.87 -6.45 -25.76
N ASP A 310 -15.82 -5.12 -25.70
CA ASP A 310 -16.47 -4.36 -24.63
C ASP A 310 -18.00 -4.44 -24.79
N GLY A 311 -18.64 -5.11 -23.88
CA GLY A 311 -20.07 -5.40 -23.90
C GLY A 311 -20.62 -5.75 -22.51
N PRO A 312 -21.91 -6.14 -22.42
CA PRO A 312 -22.55 -6.40 -21.12
C PRO A 312 -21.89 -7.50 -20.29
N ALA A 313 -21.17 -8.43 -20.94
CA ALA A 313 -20.50 -9.54 -20.26
C ALA A 313 -19.03 -9.26 -19.91
N LYS A 314 -18.43 -8.19 -20.48
CA LYS A 314 -17.05 -7.84 -20.17
C LYS A 314 -17.00 -7.04 -18.86
N THR A 315 -16.22 -7.51 -17.91
CA THR A 315 -16.07 -6.90 -16.58
C THR A 315 -14.62 -6.80 -16.18
N MET A 316 -14.25 -5.74 -15.47
CA MET A 316 -12.97 -5.59 -14.79
C MET A 316 -13.08 -6.03 -13.32
N LEU A 317 -14.18 -5.69 -12.65
CA LEU A 317 -14.35 -5.90 -11.22
C LEU A 317 -15.08 -7.20 -10.87
N GLY A 318 -15.82 -7.78 -11.83
CA GLY A 318 -16.80 -8.82 -11.57
C GLY A 318 -18.04 -8.28 -10.85
N GLU A 319 -19.18 -8.97 -11.01
CA GLU A 319 -20.48 -8.52 -10.52
C GLU A 319 -20.49 -8.22 -9.01
N LYS A 320 -19.90 -9.10 -8.20
CA LYS A 320 -19.92 -8.95 -6.73
C LYS A 320 -19.19 -7.69 -6.26
N GLN A 321 -18.01 -7.42 -6.81
CA GLN A 321 -17.20 -6.25 -6.45
C GLN A 321 -17.86 -4.97 -6.98
N LEU A 322 -18.35 -4.97 -8.23
CA LEU A 322 -19.06 -3.83 -8.79
C LEU A 322 -20.25 -3.43 -7.91
N GLN A 323 -21.13 -4.37 -7.58
CA GLN A 323 -22.29 -4.11 -6.72
C GLN A 323 -21.89 -3.65 -5.31
N TRP A 324 -20.80 -4.19 -4.75
CA TRP A 324 -20.24 -3.75 -3.48
C TRP A 324 -19.78 -2.28 -3.55
N LEU A 325 -19.06 -1.90 -4.61
CA LEU A 325 -18.61 -0.52 -4.82
C LEU A 325 -19.78 0.46 -4.94
N LEU A 326 -20.78 0.13 -5.80
CA LEU A 326 -21.94 1.00 -6.05
C LEU A 326 -22.76 1.21 -4.76
N ARG A 327 -22.95 0.15 -3.96
CA ARG A 327 -23.62 0.28 -2.65
C ARG A 327 -22.79 1.13 -1.70
N GLY A 328 -21.48 0.85 -1.58
CA GLY A 328 -20.59 1.60 -0.69
C GLY A 328 -20.57 3.09 -1.01
N LEU A 329 -20.49 3.47 -2.28
CA LEU A 329 -20.56 4.87 -2.71
C LEU A 329 -21.89 5.55 -2.34
N THR A 330 -23.00 4.81 -2.37
CA THR A 330 -24.31 5.35 -1.99
C THR A 330 -24.45 5.48 -0.47
N GLU A 331 -23.96 4.51 0.29
CA GLU A 331 -24.12 4.41 1.74
C GLU A 331 -23.08 5.20 2.53
N SER A 332 -21.97 5.57 1.89
CA SER A 332 -20.86 6.30 2.52
C SER A 332 -21.29 7.66 3.05
N SER A 333 -21.12 7.86 4.35
CA SER A 333 -21.31 9.15 5.02
C SER A 333 -20.04 10.00 5.08
N ALA A 334 -18.88 9.47 4.66
CA ALA A 334 -17.64 10.22 4.64
C ALA A 334 -17.71 11.41 3.67
N THR A 335 -17.05 12.50 4.00
CA THR A 335 -17.00 13.67 3.10
C THR A 335 -16.38 13.29 1.76
N TRP A 336 -15.22 12.61 1.78
CA TRP A 336 -14.49 12.20 0.58
C TRP A 336 -14.60 10.69 0.36
N LYS A 337 -15.01 10.29 -0.85
CA LYS A 337 -15.03 8.90 -1.34
C LYS A 337 -13.86 8.72 -2.28
N VAL A 338 -12.86 7.99 -1.85
CA VAL A 338 -11.67 7.71 -2.66
C VAL A 338 -11.76 6.33 -3.25
N ILE A 339 -11.81 6.23 -4.57
CA ILE A 339 -11.78 4.97 -5.30
C ILE A 339 -10.32 4.72 -5.71
N VAL A 340 -9.73 3.69 -5.11
CA VAL A 340 -8.36 3.28 -5.37
C VAL A 340 -8.40 2.21 -6.45
N THR A 341 -7.96 2.57 -7.64
CA THR A 341 -7.86 1.67 -8.80
C THR A 341 -6.41 1.58 -9.24
N THR A 342 -5.93 0.42 -9.65
CA THR A 342 -4.53 0.30 -10.06
C THR A 342 -4.31 0.95 -11.42
N VAL A 343 -5.24 0.79 -12.35
CA VAL A 343 -5.17 1.35 -13.72
C VAL A 343 -6.00 2.65 -13.87
N PRO A 344 -5.51 3.65 -14.62
CA PRO A 344 -6.21 4.92 -14.80
C PRO A 344 -7.50 4.82 -15.64
N LEU A 345 -8.43 5.75 -15.38
CA LEU A 345 -9.74 5.79 -16.06
C LEU A 345 -9.67 6.12 -17.54
N SER A 346 -8.78 7.02 -17.94
CA SER A 346 -8.77 7.61 -19.28
C SER A 346 -7.47 7.40 -20.06
N ILE A 347 -6.51 6.65 -19.55
CA ILE A 347 -5.30 6.32 -20.27
C ILE A 347 -5.49 4.95 -20.93
N SER A 348 -5.36 4.90 -22.26
CA SER A 348 -5.36 3.65 -23.00
C SER A 348 -3.99 2.99 -22.87
N LYS A 349 -3.97 1.74 -22.43
CA LYS A 349 -2.79 0.91 -22.32
C LYS A 349 -2.95 -0.31 -23.20
N GLY A 350 -2.21 -0.36 -24.32
CA GLY A 350 -2.21 -1.53 -25.21
C GLY A 350 -1.72 -2.77 -24.48
N GLY A 351 -2.17 -3.94 -24.94
CA GLY A 351 -1.69 -5.21 -24.39
C GLY A 351 -0.27 -5.56 -24.84
N SER A 352 0.30 -6.56 -24.18
CA SER A 352 1.60 -7.14 -24.54
C SER A 352 1.47 -8.24 -25.62
N ALA A 353 2.59 -8.67 -26.18
CA ALA A 353 2.62 -9.79 -27.11
C ALA A 353 2.14 -11.12 -26.49
N SER A 354 2.30 -11.27 -25.16
CA SER A 354 1.89 -12.46 -24.42
C SER A 354 0.44 -12.41 -23.95
N VAL A 355 -0.11 -11.20 -23.75
CA VAL A 355 -1.51 -10.97 -23.35
C VAL A 355 -2.09 -9.86 -24.23
N PRO A 356 -2.70 -10.22 -25.38
CA PRO A 356 -3.26 -9.23 -26.30
C PRO A 356 -4.52 -8.59 -25.71
N GLY A 357 -4.84 -7.39 -26.20
CA GLY A 357 -6.01 -6.60 -25.78
C GLY A 357 -5.61 -5.32 -25.10
N ASN A 358 -6.56 -4.64 -24.46
CA ASN A 358 -6.29 -3.44 -23.69
C ASN A 358 -6.40 -3.71 -22.18
N ASP A 359 -5.39 -3.33 -21.45
CA ASP A 359 -5.26 -3.62 -20.04
C ASP A 359 -6.01 -2.63 -19.13
N GLY A 360 -6.27 -1.40 -19.60
CA GLY A 360 -6.89 -0.33 -18.82
C GLY A 360 -8.41 -0.21 -18.98
N TRP A 361 -8.99 0.71 -18.21
CA TRP A 361 -10.39 1.10 -18.35
C TRP A 361 -10.70 1.68 -19.73
N ALA A 362 -9.83 2.55 -20.24
CA ALA A 362 -10.01 3.16 -21.55
C ALA A 362 -9.43 2.29 -22.65
N GLY A 363 -10.18 2.12 -23.74
CA GLY A 363 -9.72 1.48 -24.96
C GLY A 363 -8.83 2.39 -25.81
N GLY A 364 -8.15 1.77 -26.76
CA GLY A 364 -7.39 2.42 -27.82
C GLY A 364 -8.00 2.19 -29.20
N PRO A 365 -7.38 2.73 -30.27
CA PRO A 365 -7.88 2.53 -31.64
C PRO A 365 -7.99 1.05 -32.01
N GLY A 366 -9.23 0.58 -32.14
CA GLY A 366 -9.53 -0.82 -32.48
C GLY A 366 -9.29 -1.86 -31.39
N ILE A 367 -8.94 -1.44 -30.18
CA ILE A 367 -8.69 -2.31 -29.02
C ILE A 367 -9.59 -1.86 -27.88
N PRO A 368 -10.65 -2.59 -27.54
CA PRO A 368 -11.59 -2.16 -26.50
C PRO A 368 -10.99 -2.31 -25.11
N GLY A 369 -11.25 -1.29 -24.24
CA GLY A 369 -11.00 -1.35 -22.81
C GLY A 369 -12.14 -2.03 -22.06
N PHE A 370 -12.40 -1.53 -20.85
CA PHE A 370 -13.55 -1.90 -19.99
C PHE A 370 -14.47 -0.67 -19.81
N GLU A 371 -14.71 0.03 -20.90
CA GLU A 371 -15.35 1.35 -20.91
C GLU A 371 -16.81 1.28 -20.47
N ARG A 372 -17.50 0.19 -20.81
CA ARG A 372 -18.90 0.00 -20.43
C ARG A 372 -19.06 -0.15 -18.91
N GLU A 373 -18.24 -0.95 -18.26
CA GLU A 373 -18.30 -1.08 -16.79
C GLU A 373 -17.85 0.21 -16.11
N ARG A 374 -16.80 0.87 -16.62
CA ARG A 374 -16.42 2.21 -16.17
C ARG A 374 -17.60 3.18 -16.25
N GLN A 375 -18.36 3.17 -17.36
CA GLN A 375 -19.54 4.02 -17.53
C GLN A 375 -20.62 3.71 -16.50
N VAL A 376 -20.85 2.45 -16.14
CA VAL A 376 -21.78 2.07 -15.06
C VAL A 376 -21.42 2.73 -13.73
N ILE A 377 -20.13 2.78 -13.39
CA ILE A 377 -19.64 3.45 -12.18
C ILE A 377 -19.88 4.97 -12.27
N VAL A 378 -19.54 5.57 -13.41
CA VAL A 378 -19.74 7.01 -13.65
C VAL A 378 -21.20 7.38 -13.61
N ASP A 379 -22.08 6.65 -14.30
CA ASP A 379 -23.53 6.87 -14.30
C ASP A 379 -24.13 6.76 -12.89
N HIS A 380 -23.60 5.85 -12.07
CA HIS A 380 -24.01 5.74 -10.67
C HIS A 380 -23.60 6.96 -9.85
N ILE A 381 -22.36 7.44 -10.00
CA ILE A 381 -21.87 8.66 -9.33
C ILE A 381 -22.76 9.86 -9.67
N LEU A 382 -23.05 10.06 -10.96
CA LEU A 382 -23.88 11.16 -11.46
C LEU A 382 -25.35 10.98 -11.02
N GLY A 383 -25.95 9.82 -11.28
CA GLY A 383 -27.35 9.54 -11.03
C GLY A 383 -27.72 9.58 -9.54
N ARG A 384 -26.81 9.17 -8.67
CA ARG A 384 -26.95 9.25 -7.21
C ARG A 384 -26.45 10.58 -6.62
N ARG A 385 -25.85 11.43 -7.44
CA ARG A 385 -25.23 12.69 -7.01
C ARG A 385 -24.20 12.49 -5.90
N VAL A 386 -23.36 11.46 -6.04
CA VAL A 386 -22.30 11.17 -5.07
C VAL A 386 -21.25 12.26 -5.14
N LYS A 387 -21.08 13.01 -4.05
CA LYS A 387 -20.17 14.17 -4.00
C LYS A 387 -18.78 13.76 -3.55
N ASN A 388 -17.78 14.60 -3.89
CA ASN A 388 -16.41 14.53 -3.42
C ASN A 388 -15.77 13.16 -3.74
N VAL A 389 -15.95 12.71 -4.97
CA VAL A 389 -15.33 11.47 -5.47
C VAL A 389 -13.96 11.78 -6.05
N VAL A 390 -12.96 11.01 -5.64
CA VAL A 390 -11.58 11.08 -6.14
C VAL A 390 -11.12 9.68 -6.51
N PHE A 391 -10.54 9.53 -7.70
CA PHE A 391 -9.86 8.29 -8.12
C PHE A 391 -8.35 8.45 -7.91
N LEU A 392 -7.70 7.39 -7.42
CA LEU A 392 -6.25 7.28 -7.31
C LEU A 392 -5.78 6.08 -8.11
N ALA A 393 -4.76 6.28 -8.95
CA ALA A 393 -4.24 5.24 -9.83
C ALA A 393 -2.70 5.26 -9.91
N GLY A 394 -2.12 4.21 -10.51
CA GLY A 394 -0.70 4.02 -10.81
C GLY A 394 -0.49 3.48 -12.23
N ASP A 395 0.32 2.42 -12.41
CA ASP A 395 0.48 1.55 -13.59
C ASP A 395 1.15 2.19 -14.82
N VAL A 396 0.89 3.45 -15.12
CA VAL A 396 1.32 4.08 -16.39
C VAL A 396 2.69 4.76 -16.30
N HIS A 397 3.35 4.69 -15.17
CA HIS A 397 4.73 5.16 -14.93
C HIS A 397 4.96 6.65 -15.25
N HIS A 398 3.93 7.48 -15.14
CA HIS A 398 4.01 8.94 -15.25
C HIS A 398 2.92 9.60 -14.42
N VAL A 399 3.08 10.89 -14.16
CA VAL A 399 2.12 11.69 -13.41
C VAL A 399 1.04 12.21 -14.33
N GLN A 400 -0.22 12.00 -13.97
CA GLN A 400 -1.34 12.68 -14.61
C GLN A 400 -2.40 13.06 -13.59
N ALA A 401 -3.02 14.25 -13.75
CA ALA A 401 -4.19 14.63 -12.99
C ALA A 401 -5.27 15.13 -13.94
N ASN A 402 -6.47 14.61 -13.77
CA ASN A 402 -7.62 14.92 -14.60
C ASN A 402 -8.81 15.36 -13.77
N VAL A 403 -9.54 16.32 -14.28
CA VAL A 403 -10.87 16.74 -13.83
C VAL A 403 -11.89 16.25 -14.84
N TYR A 404 -12.97 15.65 -14.38
CA TYR A 404 -13.98 15.07 -15.25
C TYR A 404 -15.32 15.78 -15.14
N ASP A 405 -15.92 16.08 -16.30
CA ASP A 405 -17.27 16.61 -16.48
C ASP A 405 -17.99 15.77 -17.55
N PRO A 406 -18.32 14.47 -17.25
CA PRO A 406 -18.91 13.57 -18.24
C PRO A 406 -20.29 14.01 -18.71
N ASN A 407 -21.07 14.72 -17.90
CA ASN A 407 -22.40 15.24 -18.26
C ASN A 407 -22.32 16.52 -19.09
N GLY A 408 -21.18 17.22 -19.10
CA GLY A 408 -20.92 18.42 -19.91
C GLY A 408 -21.65 19.66 -19.43
N ASP A 409 -21.99 19.77 -18.13
CA ASP A 409 -22.68 20.93 -17.57
C ASP A 409 -21.74 22.08 -17.15
N GLY A 410 -20.43 21.89 -17.30
CA GLY A 410 -19.39 22.86 -16.94
C GLY A 410 -18.97 22.78 -15.48
N THR A 411 -19.48 21.81 -14.72
CA THR A 411 -19.14 21.62 -13.31
C THR A 411 -18.38 20.30 -13.12
N PRO A 412 -17.18 20.29 -12.54
CA PRO A 412 -16.46 19.07 -12.26
C PRO A 412 -17.27 18.09 -11.40
N ASP A 413 -17.41 16.83 -11.85
CA ASP A 413 -18.10 15.78 -11.12
C ASP A 413 -17.15 15.03 -10.19
N PHE A 414 -15.97 14.64 -10.69
CA PHE A 414 -14.94 13.94 -9.93
C PHE A 414 -13.53 14.23 -10.48
N HIS A 415 -12.52 13.77 -9.74
CA HIS A 415 -11.10 13.96 -10.06
C HIS A 415 -10.37 12.61 -10.10
N GLU A 416 -9.29 12.56 -10.85
CA GLU A 416 -8.35 11.44 -10.85
C GLU A 416 -6.93 11.96 -10.72
N PHE A 417 -6.14 11.28 -9.88
CA PHE A 417 -4.71 11.54 -9.71
C PHE A 417 -3.94 10.25 -9.90
N VAL A 418 -2.96 10.29 -10.80
CA VAL A 418 -2.07 9.17 -11.13
C VAL A 418 -0.67 9.51 -10.68
N ALA A 419 -0.02 8.61 -9.96
CA ALA A 419 1.35 8.75 -9.48
C ALA A 419 2.08 7.40 -9.56
N GLY A 420 3.37 7.46 -9.85
CA GLY A 420 4.29 6.34 -10.07
C GLY A 420 5.23 6.65 -11.24
N PRO A 421 6.31 5.90 -11.40
CA PRO A 421 6.69 4.73 -10.62
C PRO A 421 7.51 5.08 -9.37
N LEU A 422 7.55 4.16 -8.38
CA LEU A 422 8.48 4.22 -7.25
C LEU A 422 9.91 3.85 -7.64
N SER A 423 10.05 2.82 -8.48
CA SER A 423 11.33 2.36 -9.04
C SER A 423 11.09 1.36 -10.17
N ALA A 424 10.59 1.86 -11.30
CA ALA A 424 10.51 1.15 -12.57
C ALA A 424 10.90 2.12 -13.68
N VAL A 425 10.82 1.73 -14.94
CA VAL A 425 11.07 2.68 -16.04
C VAL A 425 10.03 3.79 -16.00
N SER A 426 10.44 5.05 -15.86
CA SER A 426 9.53 6.16 -16.00
C SER A 426 9.10 6.32 -17.48
N ALA A 427 7.80 6.44 -17.71
CA ALA A 427 7.26 6.55 -19.06
C ALA A 427 7.17 8.00 -19.54
N LYS A 428 7.06 8.16 -20.86
CA LYS A 428 6.64 9.42 -21.46
C LYS A 428 5.13 9.59 -21.23
N PRO A 429 4.69 10.82 -20.90
CA PRO A 429 3.29 11.08 -20.73
C PRO A 429 2.44 10.73 -21.97
N THR A 430 1.27 10.14 -21.73
CA THR A 430 0.28 9.84 -22.75
C THR A 430 -0.97 10.70 -22.55
N SER A 431 -1.66 11.04 -23.64
CA SER A 431 -2.88 11.84 -23.55
C SER A 431 -4.05 11.00 -23.00
N ALA A 432 -4.88 11.62 -22.19
CA ALA A 432 -6.14 11.03 -21.76
C ALA A 432 -7.12 10.86 -22.93
N SER A 433 -7.87 9.75 -22.96
CA SER A 433 -8.96 9.53 -23.91
C SER A 433 -10.14 10.47 -23.65
N VAL A 434 -10.80 10.91 -24.69
CA VAL A 434 -11.87 11.93 -24.61
C VAL A 434 -13.22 11.42 -24.06
N GLY A 435 -13.38 10.10 -23.87
CA GLY A 435 -14.67 9.47 -23.59
C GLY A 435 -15.40 9.98 -22.33
N LEU A 436 -14.65 10.40 -21.29
CA LEU A 436 -15.19 10.98 -20.05
C LEU A 436 -15.00 12.52 -19.98
N ARG A 437 -14.63 13.17 -21.07
CA ARG A 437 -14.37 14.61 -21.16
C ARG A 437 -13.36 15.10 -20.10
N PRO A 438 -12.14 14.51 -20.02
CA PRO A 438 -11.14 14.95 -19.08
C PRO A 438 -10.61 16.34 -19.42
N THR A 439 -10.41 17.16 -18.39
CA THR A 439 -9.53 18.33 -18.44
C THR A 439 -8.26 17.95 -17.68
N THR A 440 -7.15 17.84 -18.39
CA THR A 440 -5.86 17.47 -17.81
C THR A 440 -5.22 18.68 -17.14
N LEU A 441 -4.91 18.56 -15.84
CA LEU A 441 -4.27 19.60 -15.04
C LEU A 441 -2.74 19.50 -15.10
N VAL A 442 -2.20 18.27 -15.12
CA VAL A 442 -0.78 17.96 -15.27
C VAL A 442 -0.63 16.65 -16.02
N ASN A 443 0.43 16.53 -16.82
CA ASN A 443 0.80 15.32 -17.54
C ASN A 443 2.33 15.32 -17.75
N GLU A 444 3.07 14.71 -16.80
CA GLU A 444 4.53 14.75 -16.71
C GLU A 444 5.10 13.37 -16.43
N GLY A 445 6.32 13.12 -16.90
CA GLY A 445 7.04 11.87 -16.65
C GLY A 445 8.56 12.08 -16.69
N GLY A 446 9.30 10.98 -16.60
CA GLY A 446 10.78 11.01 -16.66
C GLY A 446 11.44 11.05 -15.29
N TYR A 447 10.70 10.85 -14.19
CA TYR A 447 11.21 10.81 -12.82
C TYR A 447 10.42 9.81 -11.96
N MET A 448 11.03 9.29 -10.91
CA MET A 448 10.36 8.50 -9.88
C MET A 448 9.53 9.42 -9.00
N ASN A 449 8.34 8.98 -8.60
CA ASN A 449 7.45 9.85 -7.85
C ASN A 449 6.42 9.10 -7.00
N PHE A 450 5.81 9.84 -6.09
CA PHE A 450 4.65 9.42 -5.32
C PHE A 450 3.70 10.60 -5.10
N GLY A 451 2.43 10.28 -4.95
CA GLY A 451 1.45 11.26 -4.53
C GLY A 451 1.34 11.35 -3.02
N LEU A 452 1.05 12.53 -2.51
CA LEU A 452 0.86 12.85 -1.09
C LEU A 452 -0.44 13.61 -0.91
N ILE A 453 -1.29 13.12 -0.03
CA ILE A 453 -2.62 13.69 0.23
C ILE A 453 -2.75 14.08 1.69
N ARG A 454 -3.34 15.24 1.94
CA ARG A 454 -3.85 15.63 3.24
C ARG A 454 -5.34 15.91 3.14
N VAL A 455 -6.12 15.17 3.92
CA VAL A 455 -7.60 15.23 3.93
C VAL A 455 -8.11 15.81 5.22
N THR A 456 -9.07 16.72 5.10
CA THR A 456 -9.95 17.20 6.18
C THR A 456 -11.41 17.10 5.69
N GLU A 457 -12.37 17.41 6.54
CA GLU A 457 -13.78 17.50 6.09
C GLU A 457 -14.01 18.59 5.03
N SER A 458 -13.23 19.66 5.06
CA SER A 458 -13.40 20.80 4.15
C SER A 458 -12.48 20.78 2.94
N SER A 459 -11.39 19.99 2.97
CA SER A 459 -10.37 20.01 1.92
C SER A 459 -9.75 18.66 1.63
N PHE A 460 -9.27 18.52 0.39
CA PHE A 460 -8.47 17.41 -0.09
C PHE A 460 -7.28 18.01 -0.86
N ASP A 461 -6.15 18.06 -0.20
CA ASP A 461 -4.94 18.69 -0.72
C ASP A 461 -4.02 17.61 -1.30
N VAL A 462 -3.73 17.71 -2.60
CA VAL A 462 -2.90 16.76 -3.35
C VAL A 462 -1.56 17.38 -3.69
N ARG A 463 -0.48 16.65 -3.50
CA ARG A 463 0.85 16.97 -4.05
C ARG A 463 1.43 15.73 -4.72
N VAL A 464 2.23 15.91 -5.75
CA VAL A 464 3.12 14.88 -6.28
C VAL A 464 4.56 15.32 -5.99
N LEU A 465 5.33 14.43 -5.37
CA LEU A 465 6.74 14.65 -5.04
C LEU A 465 7.59 13.65 -5.81
N ASP A 466 8.77 14.09 -6.26
CA ASP A 466 9.76 13.21 -6.86
C ASP A 466 10.67 12.53 -5.82
N GLU A 467 11.63 11.75 -6.31
CA GLU A 467 12.60 11.03 -5.49
C GLU A 467 13.54 11.92 -4.66
N ASP A 468 13.68 13.19 -5.02
CA ASP A 468 14.47 14.20 -4.30
C ASP A 468 13.62 14.99 -3.29
N GLY A 469 12.29 14.75 -3.27
CA GLY A 469 11.32 15.44 -2.42
C GLY A 469 10.85 16.80 -2.96
N ALA A 470 11.18 17.14 -4.21
CA ALA A 470 10.67 18.33 -4.84
C ALA A 470 9.21 18.14 -5.23
N THR A 471 8.37 19.16 -4.97
CA THR A 471 6.97 19.15 -5.39
C THR A 471 6.87 19.45 -6.88
N ARG A 472 6.38 18.49 -7.67
CA ARG A 472 6.15 18.60 -9.11
C ARG A 472 4.76 19.12 -9.45
N PHE A 473 3.77 18.76 -8.64
CA PHE A 473 2.39 19.20 -8.83
C PHE A 473 1.71 19.41 -7.47
N SER A 474 0.76 20.36 -7.43
CA SER A 474 -0.12 20.54 -6.27
C SER A 474 -1.51 20.98 -6.73
N HIS A 475 -2.54 20.46 -6.04
CA HIS A 475 -3.93 20.79 -6.31
C HIS A 475 -4.75 20.77 -5.02
N HIS A 476 -5.70 21.70 -4.92
CA HIS A 476 -6.59 21.83 -3.77
C HIS A 476 -8.04 21.62 -4.20
N LEU A 477 -8.74 20.75 -3.47
CA LEU A 477 -10.17 20.52 -3.62
C LEU A 477 -10.90 20.99 -2.36
N SER A 478 -11.94 21.78 -2.53
CA SER A 478 -12.89 22.13 -1.47
C SER A 478 -14.07 21.14 -1.49
N ALA A 479 -14.53 20.71 -0.31
CA ALA A 479 -15.72 19.84 -0.20
C ALA A 479 -16.97 20.55 -0.74
N LYS A 480 -17.81 19.78 -1.47
CA LYS A 480 -19.07 20.25 -2.07
C LYS A 480 -20.25 20.01 -1.17
#